data_146e231e9911f249472a6b999256d82f
#
_entry.id   146e231e9911f249472a6b999256d82f
#
_cell.length_a   1.000
_cell.length_b   1.000
_cell.length_c   1.000
_cell.angle_alpha   90.00
_cell.angle_beta   90.00
_cell.angle_gamma   90.00
#
_symmetry.space_group_name_H-M   'P 1'
#
loop_
_entity.id
_entity.type
_entity.pdbx_description
1 polymer ?
#
loop_
_entity_poly.entity_id
_entity_poly.type
_entity_poly.pdbx_seq_one_letter_code
_entity_poly.pdbx_strand_id
1 'polypeptide(L)'
;MVFVGAIGLVLAVVFGLCGGGSTPRAQATPIPTQTAPLPTLSDLDSAWIDQTAPAQVSVGAEATITFKFRNTGKVAWARGTGSEASLAFVGSNANFDPKMAVNWPQPGKPAVQSEPVVAPNEIATFTFKVKGVTVGTYRIDVRPVVVAVGPMRDQGVYTEVTVR
;
A
#
# COMPACT_ATOMS: atom_id res chain seq x y z
N MET A 1 -4.42 -30.90 54.03
CA MET A 1 -3.15 -31.07 54.71
C MET A 1 -2.47 -29.70 54.72
N VAL A 2 -2.47 -29.13 55.91
CA VAL A 2 -2.03 -27.75 56.21
C VAL A 2 -0.54 -27.78 56.51
N PHE A 3 0.25 -26.86 55.98
CA PHE A 3 1.45 -26.40 56.68
C PHE A 3 1.66 -24.91 56.47
N VAL A 4 1.57 -24.23 57.58
CA VAL A 4 1.89 -22.84 57.85
C VAL A 4 3.36 -22.78 58.23
N GLY A 5 4.10 -21.78 57.79
CA GLY A 5 5.45 -21.48 58.21
C GLY A 5 5.73 -19.99 58.12
N ALA A 6 5.82 -19.37 59.27
CA ALA A 6 5.91 -17.94 59.50
C ALA A 6 7.35 -17.46 59.77
N ILE A 7 7.53 -16.13 59.64
CA ILE A 7 8.43 -15.21 60.43
C ILE A 7 9.90 -15.09 60.00
N GLY A 8 10.27 -13.89 59.70
CA GLY A 8 11.66 -13.39 59.62
C GLY A 8 11.74 -11.90 59.31
N LEU A 9 11.36 -11.07 60.26
CA LEU A 9 11.54 -9.63 60.28
C LEU A 9 13.00 -9.30 60.63
N VAL A 10 13.76 -8.62 59.76
CA VAL A 10 14.98 -7.91 60.19
C VAL A 10 14.96 -6.49 59.59
N LEU A 11 14.80 -5.57 60.50
CA LEU A 11 14.89 -4.13 60.29
C LEU A 11 16.38 -3.75 60.39
N ALA A 12 16.97 -3.17 59.34
CA ALA A 12 18.20 -2.46 59.40
C ALA A 12 18.07 -1.08 58.75
N VAL A 13 17.91 -0.11 59.62
CA VAL A 13 17.98 1.32 59.25
C VAL A 13 19.46 1.71 59.21
N VAL A 14 19.94 2.11 58.03
CA VAL A 14 21.20 2.85 57.92
C VAL A 14 20.92 4.17 57.25
N PHE A 15 20.99 5.23 58.04
CA PHE A 15 21.07 6.60 57.56
C PHE A 15 22.43 6.82 56.90
N GLY A 16 22.46 7.10 55.63
CA GLY A 16 23.64 7.60 54.91
C GLY A 16 23.27 8.82 54.12
N LEU A 17 23.50 9.98 54.69
CA LEU A 17 23.59 11.23 53.92
C LEU A 17 24.81 11.16 53.03
N CYS A 18 24.64 11.39 51.71
CA CYS A 18 25.64 12.09 50.92
C CYS A 18 25.13 12.40 49.51
N GLY A 19 25.14 13.66 49.16
CA GLY A 19 25.51 14.20 47.86
C GLY A 19 24.55 14.00 46.70
N GLY A 20 23.65 14.97 46.49
CA GLY A 20 22.94 15.13 45.20
C GLY A 20 23.93 15.50 44.10
N GLY A 21 24.29 14.51 43.30
CA GLY A 21 24.89 14.68 41.99
C GLY A 21 23.80 14.50 40.95
N SER A 22 23.10 15.56 40.55
CA SER A 22 22.25 15.55 39.38
C SER A 22 23.13 15.39 38.14
N THR A 23 23.28 14.17 37.64
CA THR A 23 23.85 13.96 36.31
C THR A 23 22.95 14.64 35.29
N PRO A 24 23.44 15.54 34.45
CA PRO A 24 22.64 16.10 33.38
C PRO A 24 22.23 14.96 32.45
N ARG A 25 20.93 14.67 32.42
CA ARG A 25 20.35 13.76 31.45
C ARG A 25 20.62 14.38 30.07
N ALA A 26 21.50 13.75 29.32
CA ALA A 26 21.77 14.13 27.93
C ALA A 26 20.42 14.17 27.18
N GLN A 27 20.00 15.36 26.83
CA GLN A 27 18.82 15.62 26.03
C GLN A 27 19.15 15.07 24.64
N ALA A 28 18.53 13.94 24.27
CA ALA A 28 18.69 13.39 22.93
C ALA A 28 18.20 14.46 21.94
N THR A 29 19.13 15.00 21.17
CA THR A 29 18.83 15.92 20.08
C THR A 29 17.92 15.17 19.12
N PRO A 30 16.73 15.69 18.78
CA PRO A 30 15.85 15.03 17.80
C PRO A 30 16.64 14.92 16.50
N ILE A 31 16.88 13.70 16.04
CA ILE A 31 17.42 13.43 14.71
C ILE A 31 16.39 13.99 13.73
N PRO A 32 16.73 14.95 12.86
CA PRO A 32 15.81 15.44 11.87
C PRO A 32 15.38 14.25 11.00
N THR A 33 14.09 13.92 11.03
CA THR A 33 13.50 12.94 10.11
C THR A 33 13.56 13.57 8.74
N GLN A 34 14.62 13.31 8.00
CA GLN A 34 14.77 13.78 6.63
C GLN A 34 13.77 13.01 5.77
N THR A 35 12.65 13.64 5.47
CA THR A 35 11.70 13.11 4.51
C THR A 35 12.43 13.01 3.16
N ALA A 36 12.61 11.80 2.65
CA ALA A 36 13.24 11.62 1.34
C ALA A 36 12.49 12.46 0.29
N PRO A 37 13.20 13.15 -0.60
CA PRO A 37 12.57 13.93 -1.65
C PRO A 37 11.68 13.03 -2.51
N LEU A 38 10.53 13.57 -2.96
CA LEU A 38 9.66 12.87 -3.89
C LEU A 38 10.41 12.59 -5.19
N PRO A 39 10.19 11.43 -5.83
CA PRO A 39 10.73 11.16 -7.15
C PRO A 39 10.19 12.15 -8.18
N THR A 40 10.90 12.32 -9.28
CA THR A 40 10.40 13.05 -10.45
C THR A 40 9.71 12.10 -11.43
N LEU A 41 8.91 12.61 -12.34
CA LEU A 41 8.24 11.78 -13.34
C LEU A 41 9.23 10.99 -14.21
N SER A 42 10.43 11.53 -14.47
CA SER A 42 11.50 10.87 -15.24
C SER A 42 12.20 9.73 -14.49
N ASP A 43 11.95 9.59 -13.20
CA ASP A 43 12.46 8.48 -12.39
C ASP A 43 11.47 7.30 -12.33
N LEU A 44 10.24 7.51 -12.83
CA LEU A 44 9.16 6.55 -12.80
C LEU A 44 8.94 5.94 -14.18
N ASP A 45 8.94 4.62 -14.26
CA ASP A 45 8.49 3.87 -15.43
C ASP A 45 8.05 2.48 -15.01
N SER A 46 7.25 1.83 -15.88
CA SER A 46 6.76 0.48 -15.64
C SER A 46 6.69 -0.32 -16.93
N ALA A 47 6.74 -1.64 -16.83
CA ALA A 47 6.43 -2.55 -17.92
C ALA A 47 5.35 -3.54 -17.47
N TRP A 48 4.30 -3.69 -18.28
CA TRP A 48 3.30 -4.73 -18.05
C TRP A 48 3.94 -6.12 -18.16
N ILE A 49 3.55 -7.03 -17.25
CA ILE A 49 4.08 -8.40 -17.19
C ILE A 49 2.96 -9.41 -17.43
N ASP A 50 1.87 -9.29 -16.66
CA ASP A 50 0.81 -10.31 -16.64
C ASP A 50 -0.47 -9.74 -16.06
N GLN A 51 -1.60 -10.40 -16.33
CA GLN A 51 -2.87 -10.09 -15.70
C GLN A 51 -3.75 -11.32 -15.60
N THR A 52 -4.63 -11.31 -14.60
CA THR A 52 -5.68 -12.30 -14.42
C THR A 52 -7.00 -11.58 -14.22
N ALA A 53 -7.98 -11.91 -15.02
CA ALA A 53 -9.34 -11.40 -14.89
C ALA A 53 -10.33 -12.49 -15.32
N PRO A 54 -11.50 -12.59 -14.69
CA PRO A 54 -12.55 -13.48 -15.16
C PRO A 54 -13.13 -12.91 -16.44
N ALA A 55 -13.34 -13.75 -17.43
CA ALA A 55 -13.99 -13.35 -18.68
C ALA A 55 -15.46 -12.97 -18.48
N GLN A 56 -16.10 -13.53 -17.43
CA GLN A 56 -17.51 -13.34 -17.16
C GLN A 56 -17.80 -13.26 -15.67
N VAL A 57 -18.78 -12.41 -15.30
CA VAL A 57 -19.25 -12.20 -13.92
C VAL A 57 -20.77 -12.14 -13.95
N SER A 58 -21.45 -12.87 -13.08
CA SER A 58 -22.90 -12.78 -12.96
C SER A 58 -23.32 -11.47 -12.31
N VAL A 59 -24.51 -10.96 -12.65
CA VAL A 59 -25.10 -9.81 -11.94
C VAL A 59 -25.18 -10.12 -10.44
N GLY A 60 -24.72 -9.19 -9.61
CA GLY A 60 -24.63 -9.32 -8.14
C GLY A 60 -23.38 -10.01 -7.63
N ALA A 61 -22.65 -10.78 -8.44
CA ALA A 61 -21.43 -11.46 -8.05
C ALA A 61 -20.21 -10.53 -8.08
N GLU A 62 -19.22 -10.82 -7.25
CA GLU A 62 -17.91 -10.17 -7.26
C GLU A 62 -16.88 -11.01 -8.01
N ALA A 63 -15.93 -10.33 -8.63
CA ALA A 63 -14.80 -10.93 -9.29
C ALA A 63 -13.50 -10.18 -8.96
N THR A 64 -12.42 -10.92 -8.84
CA THR A 64 -11.09 -10.38 -8.57
C THR A 64 -10.31 -10.22 -9.88
N ILE A 65 -9.68 -9.07 -10.05
CA ILE A 65 -8.80 -8.74 -11.17
C ILE A 65 -7.43 -8.44 -10.60
N THR A 66 -6.39 -8.97 -11.22
CA THR A 66 -5.00 -8.75 -10.84
C THR A 66 -4.19 -8.32 -12.05
N PHE A 67 -3.38 -7.28 -11.89
CA PHE A 67 -2.36 -6.86 -12.86
C PHE A 67 -0.99 -6.91 -12.21
N LYS A 68 0.02 -7.28 -13.00
CA LYS A 68 1.42 -7.26 -12.59
C LYS A 68 2.22 -6.34 -13.49
N PHE A 69 2.96 -5.43 -12.88
CA PHE A 69 3.86 -4.51 -13.57
C PHE A 69 5.25 -4.59 -12.97
N ARG A 70 6.27 -4.60 -13.81
CA ARG A 70 7.66 -4.44 -13.39
C ARG A 70 7.97 -2.96 -13.20
N ASN A 71 8.63 -2.61 -12.13
CA ASN A 71 9.21 -1.29 -11.97
C ASN A 71 10.45 -1.17 -12.88
N THR A 72 10.34 -0.45 -13.99
CA THR A 72 11.46 -0.18 -14.90
C THR A 72 12.06 1.22 -14.68
N GLY A 73 11.55 1.94 -13.67
CA GLY A 73 12.08 3.23 -13.23
C GLY A 73 13.38 3.10 -12.43
N LYS A 74 13.86 4.24 -11.95
CA LYS A 74 15.14 4.36 -11.21
C LYS A 74 14.97 4.29 -9.70
N VAL A 75 13.73 4.48 -9.21
CA VAL A 75 13.42 4.57 -7.77
C VAL A 75 12.45 3.48 -7.34
N ALA A 76 12.57 3.06 -6.09
CA ALA A 76 11.64 2.10 -5.52
C ALA A 76 10.25 2.73 -5.30
N TRP A 77 9.20 1.95 -5.54
CA TRP A 77 7.84 2.27 -5.11
C TRP A 77 7.66 1.75 -3.69
N ALA A 78 7.38 2.63 -2.74
CA ALA A 78 7.26 2.28 -1.33
C ALA A 78 5.85 2.59 -0.82
N ARG A 79 5.14 1.55 -0.42
CA ARG A 79 3.76 1.64 0.06
C ARG A 79 3.66 2.51 1.31
N GLY A 80 2.62 3.35 1.39
CA GLY A 80 2.41 4.28 2.50
C GLY A 80 3.31 5.52 2.46
N THR A 81 4.03 5.76 1.37
CA THR A 81 4.90 6.92 1.18
C THR A 81 4.49 7.73 -0.04
N GLY A 82 5.16 8.87 -0.27
CA GLY A 82 4.94 9.68 -1.48
C GLY A 82 5.38 9.00 -2.80
N SER A 83 6.09 7.86 -2.73
CA SER A 83 6.46 7.03 -3.89
C SER A 83 5.59 5.78 -4.05
N GLU A 84 4.48 5.66 -3.31
CA GLU A 84 3.54 4.57 -3.45
C GLU A 84 2.94 4.51 -4.87
N ALA A 85 2.99 3.33 -5.49
CA ALA A 85 2.34 3.11 -6.78
C ALA A 85 0.91 2.62 -6.60
N SER A 86 0.00 3.24 -7.31
CA SER A 86 -1.39 2.84 -7.46
C SER A 86 -1.67 2.45 -8.90
N LEU A 87 -2.67 1.62 -9.13
CA LEU A 87 -3.24 1.41 -10.45
C LEU A 87 -4.31 2.47 -10.69
N ALA A 88 -4.29 3.12 -11.84
CA ALA A 88 -5.28 4.13 -12.21
C ALA A 88 -5.88 3.85 -13.58
N PHE A 89 -7.11 4.31 -13.78
CA PHE A 89 -7.75 4.27 -15.08
C PHE A 89 -7.04 5.17 -16.09
N VAL A 90 -7.03 4.74 -17.36
CA VAL A 90 -6.60 5.56 -18.50
C VAL A 90 -7.83 6.16 -19.16
N GLY A 91 -7.80 7.48 -19.37
CA GLY A 91 -8.91 8.19 -19.99
C GLY A 91 -10.19 8.18 -19.14
N SER A 92 -11.33 8.30 -19.79
CA SER A 92 -12.62 8.40 -19.13
C SER A 92 -13.19 7.06 -18.66
N ASN A 93 -12.71 5.91 -19.22
CA ASN A 93 -13.37 4.59 -19.05
C ASN A 93 -14.92 4.74 -19.16
N ALA A 94 -15.37 5.39 -20.23
CA ALA A 94 -16.72 5.92 -20.38
C ALA A 94 -17.84 4.86 -20.17
N ASN A 95 -17.51 3.59 -20.34
CA ASN A 95 -18.46 2.48 -20.17
C ASN A 95 -18.36 1.82 -18.78
N PHE A 96 -17.48 2.29 -17.88
CA PHE A 96 -17.37 1.72 -16.55
C PHE A 96 -18.42 2.31 -15.62
N ASP A 97 -19.32 1.48 -15.09
CA ASP A 97 -20.26 1.89 -14.06
C ASP A 97 -19.54 1.99 -12.69
N PRO A 98 -19.50 3.15 -12.04
CA PRO A 98 -18.88 3.31 -10.72
C PRO A 98 -19.43 2.35 -9.64
N LYS A 99 -20.67 1.85 -9.80
CA LYS A 99 -21.27 0.86 -8.89
C LYS A 99 -20.60 -0.52 -8.97
N MET A 100 -19.82 -0.77 -10.02
CA MET A 100 -19.01 -1.97 -10.13
C MET A 100 -17.78 -1.96 -9.19
N ALA A 101 -17.37 -0.80 -8.67
CA ALA A 101 -16.24 -0.69 -7.77
C ALA A 101 -16.54 -1.34 -6.41
N VAL A 102 -15.64 -2.22 -5.93
CA VAL A 102 -15.77 -2.89 -4.63
C VAL A 102 -14.57 -2.51 -3.75
N ASN A 103 -14.80 -1.65 -2.76
CA ASN A 103 -13.79 -1.20 -1.78
C ASN A 103 -12.52 -0.63 -2.40
N TRP A 104 -12.62 0.13 -3.48
CA TRP A 104 -11.48 0.77 -4.11
C TRP A 104 -10.93 1.91 -3.25
N PRO A 105 -9.59 2.08 -3.19
CA PRO A 105 -8.97 3.17 -2.42
C PRO A 105 -9.48 4.55 -2.80
N GLN A 106 -9.70 4.78 -4.10
CA GLN A 106 -10.23 6.03 -4.64
C GLN A 106 -11.01 5.76 -5.94
N PRO A 107 -11.97 6.62 -6.31
CA PRO A 107 -12.60 6.57 -7.62
C PRO A 107 -11.56 6.59 -8.76
N GLY A 108 -11.64 5.65 -9.69
CA GLY A 108 -10.69 5.53 -10.80
C GLY A 108 -9.29 5.03 -10.44
N LYS A 109 -9.06 4.69 -9.16
CA LYS A 109 -7.82 4.07 -8.68
C LYS A 109 -8.18 2.79 -7.92
N PRO A 110 -8.32 1.66 -8.64
CA PRO A 110 -8.85 0.44 -8.08
C PRO A 110 -7.93 -0.25 -7.07
N ALA A 111 -6.61 -0.08 -7.17
CA ALA A 111 -5.65 -0.77 -6.32
C ALA A 111 -4.40 0.05 -6.03
N VAL A 112 -3.77 -0.28 -4.90
CA VAL A 112 -2.40 0.09 -4.54
C VAL A 112 -1.55 -1.18 -4.69
N GLN A 113 -0.24 -1.04 -4.92
CA GLN A 113 0.69 -2.17 -4.93
C GLN A 113 0.56 -3.02 -3.66
N SER A 114 0.62 -4.34 -3.80
CA SER A 114 0.49 -5.27 -2.67
C SER A 114 1.78 -5.34 -1.85
N GLU A 115 2.92 -5.22 -2.51
CA GLU A 115 4.26 -5.32 -1.91
C GLU A 115 4.58 -4.06 -1.08
N PRO A 116 5.24 -4.19 0.09
CA PRO A 116 5.66 -3.03 0.88
C PRO A 116 6.61 -2.11 0.11
N VAL A 117 7.54 -2.71 -0.63
CA VAL A 117 8.52 -2.02 -1.48
C VAL A 117 8.67 -2.80 -2.77
N VAL A 118 8.77 -2.09 -3.90
CA VAL A 118 9.06 -2.64 -5.22
C VAL A 118 10.28 -1.91 -5.77
N ALA A 119 11.45 -2.51 -5.62
CA ALA A 119 12.70 -1.94 -6.12
C ALA A 119 12.74 -1.93 -7.66
N PRO A 120 13.64 -1.16 -8.28
CA PRO A 120 13.89 -1.26 -9.72
C PRO A 120 14.09 -2.72 -10.18
N ASN A 121 13.43 -3.11 -11.27
CA ASN A 121 13.35 -4.44 -11.85
C ASN A 121 12.48 -5.47 -11.08
N GLU A 122 11.93 -5.15 -9.93
CA GLU A 122 10.97 -6.00 -9.22
C GLU A 122 9.55 -5.83 -9.77
N ILE A 123 8.66 -6.75 -9.39
CA ILE A 123 7.28 -6.81 -9.86
C ILE A 123 6.34 -6.33 -8.74
N ALA A 124 5.49 -5.38 -9.08
CA ALA A 124 4.35 -4.97 -8.29
C ALA A 124 3.09 -5.73 -8.71
N THR A 125 2.28 -6.11 -7.73
CA THR A 125 0.98 -6.74 -7.91
C THR A 125 -0.13 -5.76 -7.49
N PHE A 126 -1.09 -5.55 -8.37
CA PHE A 126 -2.27 -4.72 -8.14
C PHE A 126 -3.52 -5.58 -8.22
N THR A 127 -4.21 -5.75 -7.11
CA THR A 127 -5.41 -6.60 -7.03
C THR A 127 -6.61 -5.77 -6.57
N PHE A 128 -7.73 -5.89 -7.29
CA PHE A 128 -8.98 -5.23 -6.95
C PHE A 128 -10.18 -6.10 -7.31
N LYS A 129 -11.33 -5.70 -6.84
CA LYS A 129 -12.60 -6.39 -7.13
C LYS A 129 -13.54 -5.51 -7.92
N VAL A 130 -14.31 -6.17 -8.77
CA VAL A 130 -15.46 -5.59 -9.46
C VAL A 130 -16.71 -6.41 -9.14
N LYS A 131 -17.88 -5.77 -9.14
CA LYS A 131 -19.18 -6.41 -8.99
C LYS A 131 -19.96 -6.30 -10.29
N GLY A 132 -20.57 -7.38 -10.74
CA GLY A 132 -21.51 -7.34 -11.84
C GLY A 132 -22.76 -6.53 -11.46
N VAL A 133 -23.04 -5.45 -12.18
CA VAL A 133 -24.20 -4.57 -11.90
C VAL A 133 -25.21 -4.65 -13.03
N THR A 134 -24.80 -4.36 -14.25
CA THR A 134 -25.65 -4.34 -15.43
C THR A 134 -25.07 -5.26 -16.49
N VAL A 135 -25.91 -6.00 -17.19
CA VAL A 135 -25.49 -6.87 -18.29
C VAL A 135 -24.80 -6.04 -19.37
N GLY A 136 -23.61 -6.49 -19.80
CA GLY A 136 -22.80 -5.78 -20.79
C GLY A 136 -21.34 -6.19 -20.74
N THR A 137 -20.54 -5.69 -21.68
CA THR A 137 -19.08 -5.86 -21.70
C THR A 137 -18.41 -4.54 -21.32
N TYR A 138 -17.55 -4.60 -20.33
CA TYR A 138 -16.87 -3.45 -19.74
C TYR A 138 -15.38 -3.58 -19.98
N ARG A 139 -14.80 -2.61 -20.66
CA ARG A 139 -13.36 -2.49 -20.84
C ARG A 139 -12.79 -1.59 -19.75
N ILE A 140 -11.70 -2.05 -19.14
CA ILE A 140 -11.01 -1.37 -18.04
C ILE A 140 -9.56 -1.15 -18.47
N ASP A 141 -9.25 0.07 -18.92
CA ASP A 141 -7.91 0.47 -19.31
C ASP A 141 -7.17 1.02 -18.10
N VAL A 142 -5.95 0.54 -17.86
CA VAL A 142 -5.21 0.86 -16.63
C VAL A 142 -3.74 1.16 -16.89
N ARG A 143 -3.15 1.95 -15.99
CA ARG A 143 -1.70 2.18 -15.90
C ARG A 143 -1.28 2.43 -14.47
N PRO A 144 -0.02 2.15 -14.07
CA PRO A 144 0.51 2.56 -12.79
C PRO A 144 0.66 4.09 -12.70
N VAL A 145 0.51 4.61 -11.48
CA VAL A 145 0.65 6.02 -11.13
C VAL A 145 1.26 6.15 -9.75
N VAL A 146 2.17 7.09 -9.56
CA VAL A 146 2.56 7.58 -8.23
C VAL A 146 1.77 8.85 -7.98
N VAL A 147 0.82 8.80 -7.05
CA VAL A 147 -0.22 9.85 -6.89
C VAL A 147 0.37 11.23 -6.67
N ALA A 148 1.46 11.32 -5.91
CA ALA A 148 2.13 12.60 -5.61
C ALA A 148 2.97 13.16 -6.77
N VAL A 149 3.22 12.36 -7.83
CA VAL A 149 4.12 12.72 -8.94
C VAL A 149 3.39 12.75 -10.27
N GLY A 150 2.70 11.67 -10.61
CA GLY A 150 1.98 11.57 -11.87
C GLY A 150 1.88 10.14 -12.42
N PRO A 151 1.20 9.99 -13.57
CA PRO A 151 1.03 8.71 -14.22
C PRO A 151 2.31 8.28 -14.95
N MET A 152 2.60 6.98 -14.91
CA MET A 152 3.62 6.36 -15.74
C MET A 152 3.14 6.25 -17.19
N ARG A 153 4.03 5.85 -18.07
CA ARG A 153 3.73 5.69 -19.50
C ARG A 153 2.53 4.76 -19.70
N ASP A 154 1.61 5.17 -20.55
CA ASP A 154 0.53 4.34 -21.01
C ASP A 154 1.06 3.27 -21.99
N GLN A 155 0.74 2.02 -21.72
CA GLN A 155 1.15 0.87 -22.53
C GLN A 155 -0.04 0.21 -23.23
N GLY A 156 -1.24 0.82 -23.18
CA GLY A 156 -2.46 0.26 -23.73
C GLY A 156 -2.94 -1.01 -23.01
N VAL A 157 -2.62 -1.13 -21.72
CA VAL A 157 -3.00 -2.32 -20.92
C VAL A 157 -4.45 -2.21 -20.50
N TYR A 158 -5.23 -3.25 -20.81
CA TYR A 158 -6.65 -3.31 -20.45
C TYR A 158 -7.11 -4.73 -20.13
N THR A 159 -8.25 -4.84 -19.51
CA THR A 159 -9.02 -6.08 -19.43
C THR A 159 -10.47 -5.85 -19.83
N GLU A 160 -11.15 -6.91 -20.26
CA GLU A 160 -12.59 -6.89 -20.52
C GLU A 160 -13.29 -7.84 -19.57
N VAL A 161 -14.41 -7.38 -19.01
CA VAL A 161 -15.29 -8.15 -18.12
C VAL A 161 -16.70 -8.14 -18.70
N THR A 162 -17.23 -9.31 -19.01
CA THR A 162 -18.62 -9.45 -19.44
C THR A 162 -19.51 -9.78 -18.26
N VAL A 163 -20.48 -8.91 -17.96
CA VAL A 163 -21.54 -9.13 -16.96
C VAL A 163 -22.74 -9.79 -17.64
N ARG A 164 -23.27 -10.87 -17.07
CA ARG A 164 -24.42 -11.63 -17.56
C ARG A 164 -25.31 -12.17 -16.44
#